data_55c839a02ae5d54063f40fcd894ae1f2
#
_entry.id   55c839a02ae5d54063f40fcd894ae1f2
#
_cell.length_a   1.000
_cell.length_b   1.000
_cell.length_c   1.000
_cell.angle_alpha   90.00
_cell.angle_beta   90.00
_cell.angle_gamma   90.00
#
_symmetry.space_group_name_H-M   'P 1'
#
loop_
_entity.id
_entity.type
_entity.pdbx_description
1 polymer ?
#
loop_
_entity_poly.entity_id
_entity_poly.type
_entity_poly.pdbx_seq_one_letter_code
_entity_poly.pdbx_strand_id
1 'polypeptide(L)'
;MGRTLTDRARGYLTTFEDMTGAAVADCIVLDDRVVIVVDPGEMGAAIGPDGTHVQAVESAIDSTVKVVEGADDPARFVANALAPAAVEHVVVSTQGEVTVAYVEVAAADRGVAIGRDGRTIGLARTLAARHHDIDDVQLA
;
A
#
# COMPACT_ATOMS: atom_id res chain seq x y z
N MET A 1 6.17 -3.82 17.36
CA MET A 1 5.13 -4.15 17.17
C MET A 1 4.68 -4.08 15.88
N GLY A 2 4.25 -3.75 15.36
CA GLY A 2 4.02 -3.64 14.08
C GLY A 2 2.93 -4.39 13.49
N ARG A 3 3.29 -5.29 12.71
CA ARG A 3 2.32 -5.95 11.85
C ARG A 3 1.88 -7.29 12.42
N THR A 4 0.58 -7.43 12.62
CA THR A 4 -0.02 -8.70 13.00
C THR A 4 -0.96 -9.15 11.88
N LEU A 5 -0.78 -10.37 11.41
CA LEU A 5 -1.63 -10.93 10.38
C LEU A 5 -2.71 -11.79 11.01
N THR A 6 -3.96 -11.60 10.55
CA THR A 6 -5.02 -12.54 10.88
C THR A 6 -4.78 -13.83 10.12
N ASP A 7 -5.46 -14.91 10.52
CA ASP A 7 -5.36 -16.17 9.79
C ASP A 7 -5.81 -16.02 8.34
N ARG A 8 -6.87 -15.23 8.11
CA ARG A 8 -7.38 -14.96 6.77
C ARG A 8 -6.36 -14.21 5.93
N ALA A 9 -5.73 -13.17 6.51
CA ALA A 9 -4.70 -12.40 5.82
C ALA A 9 -3.50 -13.27 5.49
N ARG A 10 -3.09 -14.14 6.42
CA ARG A 10 -1.97 -15.04 6.20
C ARG A 10 -2.25 -16.00 5.06
N GLY A 11 -3.47 -16.52 4.98
CA GLY A 11 -3.89 -17.39 3.88
C GLY A 11 -3.82 -16.68 2.53
N TYR A 12 -4.29 -15.46 2.46
CA TYR A 12 -4.23 -14.68 1.21
C TYR A 12 -2.79 -14.34 0.83
N LEU A 13 -1.96 -14.02 1.82
CA LEU A 13 -0.54 -13.74 1.58
C LEU A 13 0.14 -14.94 0.95
N THR A 14 -0.07 -16.13 1.51
CA THR A 14 0.52 -17.38 0.99
C THR A 14 0.03 -17.66 -0.42
N THR A 15 -1.27 -17.53 -0.66
CA THR A 15 -1.84 -17.71 -2.01
C THR A 15 -1.21 -16.75 -3.00
N PHE A 16 -1.06 -15.48 -2.61
CA PHE A 16 -0.47 -14.48 -3.49
C PHE A 16 0.97 -14.83 -3.84
N GLU A 17 1.78 -15.19 -2.84
CA GLU A 17 3.17 -15.58 -3.06
C GLU A 17 3.28 -16.81 -3.97
N ASP A 18 2.45 -17.82 -3.73
CA ASP A 18 2.49 -19.04 -4.51
C ASP A 18 2.10 -18.80 -5.96
N MET A 19 1.12 -17.94 -6.20
CA MET A 19 0.62 -17.71 -7.56
C MET A 19 1.45 -16.71 -8.36
N THR A 20 2.11 -15.76 -7.70
CA THR A 20 2.84 -14.70 -8.40
C THR A 20 4.35 -14.84 -8.35
N GLY A 21 4.86 -15.54 -7.36
CA GLY A 21 6.31 -15.61 -7.11
C GLY A 21 6.88 -14.35 -6.46
N ALA A 22 6.05 -13.35 -6.16
CA ALA A 22 6.51 -12.12 -5.51
C ALA A 22 6.67 -12.34 -4.01
N ALA A 23 7.68 -11.70 -3.42
CA ALA A 23 7.86 -11.71 -1.97
C ALA A 23 6.92 -10.67 -1.36
N VAL A 24 6.13 -11.10 -0.37
CA VAL A 24 5.09 -10.26 0.24
C VAL A 24 5.47 -9.91 1.68
N ALA A 25 5.35 -8.63 2.01
CA ALA A 25 5.68 -8.11 3.34
C ALA A 25 4.46 -8.02 4.26
N ASP A 26 3.27 -7.83 3.72
CA ASP A 26 2.07 -7.58 4.53
C ASP A 26 0.81 -7.86 3.73
N CYS A 27 -0.27 -8.16 4.44
CA CYS A 27 -1.59 -8.34 3.84
C CYS A 27 -2.65 -7.80 4.79
N ILE A 28 -3.54 -6.96 4.27
CA ILE A 28 -4.65 -6.40 5.04
C ILE A 28 -5.95 -6.74 4.31
N VAL A 29 -6.90 -7.33 5.03
CA VAL A 29 -8.21 -7.67 4.47
C VAL A 29 -9.19 -6.56 4.84
N LEU A 30 -9.72 -5.89 3.83
CA LEU A 30 -10.73 -4.85 3.98
C LEU A 30 -12.09 -5.39 3.51
N ASP A 31 -13.16 -4.65 3.79
CA ASP A 31 -14.51 -5.09 3.43
C ASP A 31 -14.67 -5.30 1.91
N ASP A 32 -14.04 -4.47 1.11
CA ASP A 32 -14.23 -4.48 -0.34
C ASP A 32 -13.00 -4.93 -1.13
N ARG A 33 -11.90 -5.24 -0.48
CA ARG A 33 -10.67 -5.61 -1.18
C ARG A 33 -9.62 -6.17 -0.22
N VAL A 34 -8.63 -6.81 -0.80
CA VAL A 34 -7.45 -7.29 -0.08
C VAL A 34 -6.27 -6.43 -0.51
N VAL A 35 -5.51 -5.93 0.44
CA VAL A 35 -4.32 -5.11 0.17
C VAL A 35 -3.08 -5.95 0.43
N ILE A 36 -2.23 -6.04 -0.58
CA ILE A 36 -0.96 -6.77 -0.51
C ILE A 36 0.19 -5.78 -0.60
N VAL A 37 1.09 -5.80 0.37
CA VAL A 37 2.32 -5.01 0.31
C VAL A 37 3.44 -5.96 -0.07
N VAL A 38 4.09 -5.70 -1.21
CA VAL A 38 5.20 -6.53 -1.68
C VAL A 38 6.52 -5.89 -1.33
N ASP A 39 7.58 -6.69 -1.27
CA ASP A 39 8.92 -6.18 -1.00
C ASP A 39 9.38 -5.28 -2.15
N PRO A 40 10.31 -4.35 -1.87
CA PRO A 40 10.86 -3.49 -2.93
C PRO A 40 11.39 -4.32 -4.11
N GLY A 41 11.02 -3.90 -5.31
CA GLY A 41 11.44 -4.58 -6.54
C GLY A 41 10.56 -5.72 -6.98
N GLU A 42 9.50 -6.06 -6.21
CA GLU A 42 8.65 -7.20 -6.50
C GLU A 42 7.36 -6.86 -7.24
N MET A 43 7.14 -5.57 -7.56
CA MET A 43 5.88 -5.18 -8.24
C MET A 43 5.69 -5.88 -9.59
N GLY A 44 6.78 -6.03 -10.36
CA GLY A 44 6.69 -6.69 -11.66
C GLY A 44 6.18 -8.11 -11.56
N ALA A 45 6.72 -8.88 -10.61
CA ALA A 45 6.28 -10.25 -10.38
C ALA A 45 4.84 -10.29 -9.85
N ALA A 46 4.48 -9.35 -8.99
CA ALA A 46 3.17 -9.30 -8.37
C ALA A 46 2.08 -9.03 -9.40
N ILE A 47 2.30 -8.06 -10.29
CA ILE A 47 1.32 -7.65 -11.28
C ILE A 47 1.32 -8.60 -12.49
N GLY A 48 2.51 -8.95 -12.96
CA GLY A 48 2.70 -9.79 -14.14
C GLY A 48 2.44 -9.04 -15.45
N PRO A 49 2.74 -9.66 -16.60
CA PRO A 49 2.48 -9.05 -17.91
C PRO A 49 1.00 -8.73 -18.06
N ASP A 50 0.69 -7.46 -18.38
CA ASP A 50 -0.70 -7.01 -18.58
C ASP A 50 -1.61 -7.29 -17.38
N GLY A 51 -1.03 -7.36 -16.16
CA GLY A 51 -1.81 -7.60 -14.97
C GLY A 51 -2.27 -9.04 -14.78
N THR A 52 -1.70 -9.99 -15.51
CA THR A 52 -2.19 -11.38 -15.50
C THR A 52 -2.03 -12.06 -14.15
N HIS A 53 -0.94 -11.78 -13.42
CA HIS A 53 -0.72 -12.42 -12.12
C HIS A 53 -1.73 -11.94 -11.09
N VAL A 54 -1.89 -10.62 -10.94
CA VAL A 54 -2.82 -10.08 -9.95
C VAL A 54 -4.26 -10.46 -10.27
N GLN A 55 -4.62 -10.50 -11.56
CA GLN A 55 -5.96 -10.92 -11.97
C GLN A 55 -6.22 -12.38 -11.64
N ALA A 56 -5.22 -13.25 -11.81
CA ALA A 56 -5.35 -14.65 -11.46
C ALA A 56 -5.60 -14.82 -9.95
N VAL A 57 -4.90 -14.04 -9.12
CA VAL A 57 -5.11 -14.07 -7.67
C VAL A 57 -6.51 -13.58 -7.33
N GLU A 58 -6.96 -12.47 -7.95
CA GLU A 58 -8.30 -11.93 -7.72
C GLU A 58 -9.38 -12.98 -8.01
N SER A 59 -9.21 -13.72 -9.09
CA SER A 59 -10.15 -14.79 -9.42
C SER A 59 -10.10 -15.94 -8.41
N ALA A 60 -8.91 -16.30 -7.96
CA ALA A 60 -8.73 -17.42 -7.03
C ALA A 60 -9.33 -17.13 -5.65
N ILE A 61 -9.22 -15.89 -5.17
CA ILE A 61 -9.72 -15.52 -3.83
C ILE A 61 -11.08 -14.82 -3.89
N ASP A 62 -11.60 -14.58 -5.10
CA ASP A 62 -12.88 -13.90 -5.32
C ASP A 62 -12.94 -12.54 -4.61
N SER A 63 -11.91 -11.73 -4.82
CA SER A 63 -11.81 -10.41 -4.22
C SER A 63 -10.92 -9.51 -5.06
N THR A 64 -11.18 -8.20 -5.00
CA THR A 64 -10.29 -7.21 -5.60
C THR A 64 -9.01 -7.13 -4.78
N VAL A 65 -7.88 -7.05 -5.47
CA VAL A 65 -6.56 -6.95 -4.84
C VAL A 65 -5.90 -5.64 -5.22
N LYS A 66 -5.45 -4.89 -4.20
CA LYS A 66 -4.60 -3.72 -4.40
C LYS A 66 -3.20 -4.09 -3.97
N VAL A 67 -2.23 -3.83 -4.85
CA VAL A 67 -0.82 -4.12 -4.56
C VAL A 67 -0.09 -2.81 -4.31
N VAL A 68 0.67 -2.76 -3.22
CA VAL A 68 1.48 -1.60 -2.85
C VAL A 68 2.93 -2.06 -2.72
N GLU A 69 3.84 -1.31 -3.30
CA GLU A 69 5.26 -1.64 -3.17
C GLU A 69 5.81 -1.10 -1.87
N GLY A 70 6.46 -1.95 -1.09
CA GLY A 70 7.15 -1.55 0.12
C GLY A 70 8.40 -0.77 -0.19
N ALA A 71 8.92 -0.06 0.81
CA ALA A 71 10.16 0.69 0.69
C ALA A 71 10.76 0.88 2.08
N ASP A 72 12.09 0.85 2.17
CA ASP A 72 12.78 1.11 3.43
C ASP A 72 12.74 2.59 3.80
N ASP A 73 12.71 3.47 2.78
CA ASP A 73 12.60 4.90 3.00
C ASP A 73 11.13 5.28 3.27
N PRO A 74 10.83 5.91 4.42
CA PRO A 74 9.44 6.25 4.77
C PRO A 74 8.76 7.15 3.74
N ALA A 75 9.48 8.14 3.20
CA ALA A 75 8.91 9.05 2.21
C ALA A 75 8.52 8.31 0.93
N ARG A 76 9.39 7.42 0.46
CA ARG A 76 9.09 6.61 -0.72
C ARG A 76 7.93 5.66 -0.46
N PHE A 77 7.87 5.08 0.73
CA PHE A 77 6.77 4.19 1.07
C PHE A 77 5.42 4.92 1.00
N VAL A 78 5.36 6.13 1.57
CA VAL A 78 4.13 6.93 1.53
C VAL A 78 3.74 7.25 0.09
N ALA A 79 4.71 7.63 -0.76
CA ALA A 79 4.45 7.89 -2.17
C ALA A 79 3.89 6.66 -2.86
N ASN A 80 4.48 5.48 -2.60
CA ASN A 80 3.99 4.23 -3.19
C ASN A 80 2.57 3.89 -2.73
N ALA A 81 2.24 4.18 -1.48
CA ALA A 81 0.90 3.91 -0.94
C ALA A 81 -0.18 4.80 -1.55
N LEU A 82 0.20 5.96 -2.10
CA LEU A 82 -0.72 6.88 -2.73
C LEU A 82 -0.86 6.64 -4.24
N ALA A 83 -0.10 5.71 -4.81
CA ALA A 83 -0.24 5.38 -6.23
C ALA A 83 -1.70 5.01 -6.52
N PRO A 84 -2.26 5.40 -7.68
CA PRO A 84 -1.57 5.92 -8.87
C PRO A 84 -1.40 7.46 -8.90
N ALA A 85 -1.64 8.17 -7.81
CA ALA A 85 -1.43 9.61 -7.79
C ALA A 85 0.06 9.92 -8.01
N ALA A 86 0.33 10.97 -8.80
CA ALA A 86 1.69 11.43 -9.03
C ALA A 86 2.15 12.26 -7.84
N VAL A 87 3.00 11.69 -7.01
CA VAL A 87 3.55 12.36 -5.83
C VAL A 87 4.82 13.09 -6.22
N GLU A 88 4.85 14.40 -5.97
CA GLU A 88 5.98 15.24 -6.32
C GLU A 88 7.00 15.32 -5.19
N HIS A 89 6.53 15.34 -3.96
CA HIS A 89 7.42 15.51 -2.82
C HIS A 89 6.77 15.00 -1.54
N VAL A 90 7.57 14.41 -0.64
CA VAL A 90 7.11 13.97 0.67
C VAL A 90 8.12 14.43 1.72
N VAL A 91 7.63 15.10 2.76
CA VAL A 91 8.45 15.46 3.91
C VAL A 91 7.89 14.75 5.13
N VAL A 92 8.74 13.97 5.77
CA VAL A 92 8.38 13.30 7.03
C VAL A 92 8.96 14.11 8.18
N SER A 93 8.10 14.59 9.06
CA SER A 93 8.50 15.49 10.14
C SER A 93 8.01 14.93 11.48
N THR A 94 8.90 14.93 12.47
CA THR A 94 8.57 14.49 13.82
C THR A 94 8.64 15.69 14.77
N GLN A 95 7.57 15.92 15.51
CA GLN A 95 7.52 16.94 16.56
C GLN A 95 7.04 16.27 17.85
N GLY A 96 7.92 16.21 18.84
CA GLY A 96 7.65 15.46 20.05
C GLY A 96 7.53 13.99 19.71
N GLU A 97 6.37 13.41 20.00
CA GLU A 97 6.12 11.99 19.73
C GLU A 97 5.23 11.77 18.49
N VAL A 98 4.94 12.85 17.74
CA VAL A 98 4.05 12.76 16.58
C VAL A 98 4.86 12.91 15.29
N THR A 99 4.73 11.94 14.40
CA THR A 99 5.37 11.94 13.09
C THR A 99 4.30 12.06 12.02
N VAL A 100 4.44 13.04 11.12
CA VAL A 100 3.50 13.28 10.04
C VAL A 100 4.25 13.31 8.72
N ALA A 101 3.69 12.66 7.71
CA ALA A 101 4.17 12.78 6.33
C ALA A 101 3.33 13.83 5.61
N TYR A 102 3.98 14.87 5.14
CA TYR A 102 3.34 15.93 4.35
C TYR A 102 3.63 15.66 2.89
N VAL A 103 2.59 15.51 2.08
CA VAL A 103 2.70 15.04 0.70
C VAL A 103 2.23 16.11 -0.26
N GLU A 104 3.07 16.40 -1.25
CA GLU A 104 2.70 17.29 -2.34
C GLU A 104 2.47 16.44 -3.58
N VAL A 105 1.26 16.53 -4.15
CA VAL A 105 0.91 15.80 -5.36
C VAL A 105 0.60 16.77 -6.47
N ALA A 106 0.69 16.30 -7.72
CA ALA A 106 0.26 17.10 -8.86
C ALA A 106 -1.19 17.55 -8.64
N ALA A 107 -1.47 18.80 -8.96
CA ALA A 107 -2.79 19.40 -8.70
C ALA A 107 -3.92 18.56 -9.31
N ALA A 108 -3.72 18.02 -10.51
CA ALA A 108 -4.70 17.17 -11.18
C ALA A 108 -4.93 15.84 -10.46
N ASP A 109 -4.01 15.43 -9.61
CA ASP A 109 -4.05 14.13 -8.95
C ASP A 109 -4.51 14.19 -7.49
N ARG A 110 -4.88 15.37 -6.98
CA ARG A 110 -5.32 15.45 -5.58
C ARG A 110 -6.52 14.56 -5.30
N GLY A 111 -7.48 14.54 -6.20
CA GLY A 111 -8.64 13.66 -6.06
C GLY A 111 -8.27 12.19 -6.06
N VAL A 112 -7.29 11.81 -6.88
CA VAL A 112 -6.80 10.42 -6.94
C VAL A 112 -6.09 10.06 -5.64
N ALA A 113 -5.28 10.97 -5.10
CA ALA A 113 -4.56 10.74 -3.84
C ALA A 113 -5.50 10.57 -2.66
N ILE A 114 -6.60 11.31 -2.62
CA ILE A 114 -7.61 11.18 -1.57
C ILE A 114 -8.40 9.88 -1.79
N GLY A 115 -8.83 9.65 -3.02
CA GLY A 115 -9.64 8.51 -3.38
C GLY A 115 -11.10 8.70 -3.00
N ARG A 116 -11.95 7.80 -3.48
CA ARG A 116 -13.38 7.83 -3.19
C ARG A 116 -13.58 7.68 -1.68
N ASP A 117 -14.28 8.63 -1.08
CA ASP A 117 -14.56 8.65 0.36
C ASP A 117 -13.27 8.60 1.21
N GLY A 118 -12.16 9.10 0.65
CA GLY A 118 -10.89 9.14 1.35
C GLY A 118 -10.18 7.80 1.47
N ARG A 119 -10.59 6.79 0.68
CA ARG A 119 -10.07 5.42 0.88
C ARG A 119 -8.60 5.27 0.51
N THR A 120 -8.09 6.04 -0.45
CA THR A 120 -6.67 5.94 -0.84
C THR A 120 -5.78 6.55 0.24
N ILE A 121 -6.07 7.77 0.67
CA ILE A 121 -5.27 8.40 1.72
C ILE A 121 -5.47 7.68 3.07
N GLY A 122 -6.66 7.16 3.31
CA GLY A 122 -6.93 6.36 4.52
C GLY A 122 -6.09 5.11 4.56
N LEU A 123 -5.96 4.40 3.44
CA LEU A 123 -5.09 3.24 3.35
C LEU A 123 -3.62 3.64 3.54
N ALA A 124 -3.19 4.75 2.93
CA ALA A 124 -1.82 5.23 3.09
C ALA A 124 -1.51 5.52 4.56
N ARG A 125 -2.44 6.11 5.31
CA ARG A 125 -2.28 6.35 6.75
C ARG A 125 -2.11 5.04 7.51
N THR A 126 -2.95 4.05 7.22
CA THR A 126 -2.88 2.74 7.87
C THR A 126 -1.55 2.07 7.60
N LEU A 127 -1.13 2.03 6.34
CA LEU A 127 0.13 1.37 5.97
C LEU A 127 1.35 2.12 6.52
N ALA A 128 1.34 3.44 6.49
CA ALA A 128 2.45 4.24 7.03
C ALA A 128 2.62 4.02 8.52
N ALA A 129 1.53 3.90 9.27
CA ALA A 129 1.58 3.59 10.69
C ALA A 129 2.15 2.20 10.93
N ARG A 130 1.72 1.21 10.14
CA ARG A 130 2.16 -0.18 10.32
C ARG A 130 3.63 -0.39 9.98
N HIS A 131 4.13 0.28 8.96
CA HIS A 131 5.46 -0.01 8.40
C HIS A 131 6.53 0.99 8.82
N HIS A 132 6.18 2.21 9.17
CA HIS A 132 7.14 3.27 9.43
C HIS A 132 6.82 4.13 10.65
N ASP A 133 5.86 3.72 11.47
CA ASP A 133 5.48 4.45 12.69
C ASP A 133 5.11 5.91 12.42
N ILE A 134 4.50 6.17 11.26
CA ILE A 134 4.02 7.50 10.90
C ILE A 134 2.59 7.65 11.40
N ASP A 135 2.32 8.72 12.17
CA ASP A 135 1.02 8.90 12.82
C ASP A 135 -0.05 9.44 11.89
N ASP A 136 0.34 10.19 10.86
CA ASP A 136 -0.63 10.76 9.92
C ASP A 136 0.03 11.06 8.58
N VAL A 137 -0.80 11.11 7.54
CA VAL A 137 -0.40 11.51 6.18
C VAL A 137 -1.32 12.63 5.77
N GLN A 138 -0.77 13.77 5.38
CA GLN A 138 -1.53 14.95 4.99
C GLN A 138 -1.09 15.45 3.63
N LEU A 139 -2.05 15.85 2.81
CA LEU A 139 -1.75 16.49 1.54
C LEU A 139 -1.45 17.97 1.81
N ALA A 140 -0.34 18.42 1.27
CA ALA A 140 0.08 19.80 1.43
C ALA A 140 -0.72 20.74 0.52
#